data_69eb069a7d7443aac521827c51644394
#
_entry.id   69eb069a7d7443aac521827c51644394
#
_cell.length_a   1.000
_cell.length_b   1.000
_cell.length_c   1.000
_cell.angle_alpha   90.00
_cell.angle_beta   90.00
_cell.angle_gamma   90.00
#
_symmetry.space_group_name_H-M   'P 1'
#
loop_
_entity.id
_entity.type
_entity.pdbx_description
1 polymer ?
#
loop_
_entity_poly.entity_id
_entity_poly.type
_entity_poly.pdbx_seq_one_letter_code
_entity_poly.pdbx_strand_id
1 'polypeptide(L)'
;MQEVYIVAAVRTPMGSFGGSLSAISATQLGAIAIKGALAKINLDPNKVEEVYMGNVLQANLGQAPARQAAIFAGLPNTVPATTVNKVCASGMKAVSITLQK
;
A
#
# COMPACT_ATOMS: atom_id res chain seq x y z
N MET A 1 19.99 9.33 14.91
CA MET A 1 19.13 8.95 13.76
C MET A 1 19.15 7.44 13.61
N GLN A 2 18.00 6.85 13.54
CA GLN A 2 17.90 5.41 13.30
C GLN A 2 18.21 5.08 11.84
N GLU A 3 18.92 3.98 11.62
CA GLU A 3 19.08 3.45 10.27
C GLU A 3 17.77 2.81 9.80
N VAL A 4 17.40 3.04 8.55
CA VAL A 4 16.18 2.51 7.94
C VAL A 4 16.54 1.85 6.63
N TYR A 5 16.00 0.68 6.36
CA TYR A 5 16.32 -0.11 5.17
C TYR A 5 15.06 -0.38 4.35
N ILE A 6 15.21 -0.33 3.04
CA ILE A 6 14.20 -0.83 2.11
C ILE A 6 14.52 -2.30 1.88
N VAL A 7 13.63 -3.20 2.31
CA VAL A 7 13.88 -4.65 2.25
C VAL A 7 13.11 -5.34 1.14
N ALA A 8 12.13 -4.68 0.54
CA ALA A 8 11.40 -5.19 -0.62
C ALA A 8 10.84 -4.02 -1.43
N ALA A 9 10.77 -4.21 -2.73
CA ALA A 9 10.14 -3.27 -3.64
C ALA A 9 9.48 -4.07 -4.75
N VAL A 10 8.17 -3.90 -4.91
CA VAL A 10 7.39 -4.60 -5.90
C VAL A 10 6.39 -3.65 -6.54
N ARG A 11 5.81 -4.08 -7.64
CA ARG A 11 4.85 -3.27 -8.38
C ARG A 11 3.89 -4.20 -9.13
N THR A 12 2.61 -3.80 -9.20
CA THR A 12 1.71 -4.39 -10.18
C THR A 12 2.08 -3.91 -11.58
N PRO A 13 1.65 -4.61 -12.65
CA PRO A 13 1.79 -4.04 -13.99
C PRO A 13 1.10 -2.69 -14.08
N MET A 14 1.59 -1.84 -14.98
CA MET A 14 0.92 -0.58 -15.32
C MET A 14 -0.11 -0.86 -16.40
N GLY A 15 -1.33 -0.35 -16.19
CA GLY A 15 -2.41 -0.49 -17.16
C GLY A 15 -2.70 0.82 -17.86
N SER A 16 -3.53 0.75 -18.89
CA SER A 16 -4.06 1.91 -19.59
C SER A 16 -5.46 2.24 -19.07
N PHE A 17 -5.91 3.45 -19.29
CA PHE A 17 -7.28 3.85 -18.97
C PHE A 17 -8.26 2.91 -19.69
N GLY A 18 -9.15 2.30 -18.92
CA GLY A 18 -10.10 1.32 -19.45
C GLY A 18 -9.47 0.01 -19.93
N GLY A 19 -8.20 -0.24 -19.59
CA GLY A 19 -7.47 -1.39 -20.07
C GLY A 19 -7.57 -2.63 -19.18
N SER A 20 -6.50 -3.44 -19.16
CA SER A 20 -6.52 -4.79 -18.56
C SER A 20 -6.72 -4.79 -17.05
N LEU A 21 -6.41 -3.69 -16.35
CA LEU A 21 -6.60 -3.60 -14.89
C LEU A 21 -7.90 -2.89 -14.51
N SER A 22 -8.74 -2.52 -15.47
CA SER A 22 -9.92 -1.69 -15.21
C SER A 22 -10.94 -2.36 -14.28
N ALA A 23 -10.97 -3.69 -14.21
CA ALA A 23 -11.89 -4.43 -13.35
C ALA A 23 -11.37 -4.60 -11.91
N ILE A 24 -10.16 -4.17 -11.61
CA ILE A 24 -9.54 -4.34 -10.30
C ILE A 24 -9.52 -2.98 -9.60
N SER A 25 -10.07 -2.91 -8.38
CA SER A 25 -10.10 -1.66 -7.62
C SER A 25 -8.70 -1.28 -7.14
N ALA A 26 -8.51 0.01 -6.85
CA ALA A 26 -7.24 0.49 -6.31
C ALA A 26 -6.88 -0.21 -5.00
N THR A 27 -7.85 -0.47 -4.14
CA THR A 27 -7.60 -1.16 -2.86
C THR A 27 -7.17 -2.60 -3.07
N GLN A 28 -7.72 -3.28 -4.08
CA GLN A 28 -7.30 -4.64 -4.43
C GLN A 28 -5.90 -4.66 -5.04
N LEU A 29 -5.58 -3.68 -5.90
CA LEU A 29 -4.22 -3.54 -6.44
C LEU A 29 -3.22 -3.29 -5.32
N GLY A 30 -3.57 -2.44 -4.37
CA GLY A 30 -2.74 -2.18 -3.19
C GLY A 30 -2.50 -3.45 -2.37
N ALA A 31 -3.54 -4.25 -2.18
CA ALA A 31 -3.43 -5.53 -1.47
C ALA A 31 -2.47 -6.50 -2.19
N ILE A 32 -2.56 -6.57 -3.51
CA ILE A 32 -1.66 -7.41 -4.32
C ILE A 32 -0.21 -6.97 -4.13
N ALA A 33 0.04 -5.66 -4.15
CA ALA A 33 1.39 -5.13 -3.95
C ALA A 33 1.92 -5.43 -2.55
N ILE A 34 1.09 -5.26 -1.52
CA ILE A 34 1.48 -5.59 -0.14
C ILE A 34 1.82 -7.08 -0.02
N LYS A 35 0.95 -7.95 -0.51
CA LYS A 35 1.19 -9.40 -0.48
C LYS A 35 2.48 -9.77 -1.21
N GLY A 36 2.71 -9.17 -2.37
CA GLY A 36 3.90 -9.41 -3.16
C GLY A 36 5.18 -8.99 -2.45
N ALA A 37 5.15 -7.84 -1.77
CA ALA A 37 6.30 -7.36 -1.01
C ALA A 37 6.63 -8.29 0.15
N LEU A 38 5.62 -8.71 0.91
CA LEU A 38 5.82 -9.62 2.04
C LEU A 38 6.32 -11.00 1.57
N ALA A 39 5.76 -11.51 0.48
CA ALA A 39 6.17 -12.80 -0.07
C ALA A 39 7.61 -12.77 -0.55
N LYS A 40 8.04 -11.66 -1.13
CA LYS A 40 9.41 -11.52 -1.68
C LYS A 40 10.47 -11.72 -0.61
N ILE A 41 10.20 -11.31 0.62
CA ILE A 41 11.13 -11.43 1.74
C ILE A 41 10.66 -12.46 2.77
N ASN A 42 9.61 -13.20 2.46
CA ASN A 42 9.04 -14.22 3.33
C ASN A 42 8.74 -13.68 4.75
N LEU A 43 8.15 -12.48 4.81
CA LEU A 43 7.82 -11.83 6.07
C LEU A 43 6.41 -12.23 6.52
N ASP A 44 6.31 -12.62 7.80
CA ASP A 44 5.02 -12.90 8.43
C ASP A 44 4.20 -11.58 8.49
N PRO A 45 2.96 -11.58 7.99
CA PRO A 45 2.09 -10.40 8.08
C PRO A 45 1.93 -9.84 9.50
N ASN A 46 2.04 -10.69 10.52
CA ASN A 46 1.95 -10.27 11.92
C ASN A 46 3.13 -9.42 12.37
N LYS A 47 4.20 -9.35 11.57
CA LYS A 47 5.38 -8.52 11.86
C LYS A 47 5.24 -7.10 11.34
N VAL A 48 4.22 -6.81 10.54
CA VAL A 48 3.97 -5.47 10.02
C VAL A 48 3.40 -4.61 11.13
N GLU A 49 4.02 -3.48 11.39
CA GLU A 49 3.62 -2.60 12.47
C GLU A 49 2.69 -1.48 12.01
N GLU A 50 2.86 -1.02 10.79
CA GLU A 50 2.08 0.11 10.27
C GLU A 50 2.09 0.12 8.75
N VAL A 51 1.04 0.70 8.14
CA VAL A 51 0.90 0.81 6.69
C VAL A 51 0.63 2.27 6.32
N TYR A 52 1.38 2.77 5.34
CA TYR A 52 1.12 4.05 4.68
C TYR A 52 0.99 3.80 3.20
N MET A 53 -0.13 4.19 2.61
CA MET A 53 -0.37 4.02 1.17
C MET A 53 -0.76 5.35 0.54
N GLY A 54 -0.10 5.69 -0.56
CA GLY A 54 -0.49 6.85 -1.35
C GLY A 54 -1.69 6.52 -2.22
N ASN A 55 -2.69 7.39 -2.20
CA ASN A 55 -3.87 7.23 -3.05
C ASN A 55 -4.49 8.60 -3.29
N VAL A 56 -4.60 9.00 -4.55
CA VAL A 56 -5.10 10.32 -4.95
C VAL A 56 -6.60 10.28 -5.23
N LEU A 57 -7.00 9.40 -6.15
CA LEU A 57 -8.38 9.33 -6.63
C LEU A 57 -9.15 8.33 -5.79
N GLN A 58 -9.84 8.83 -4.77
CA GLN A 58 -10.48 8.00 -3.77
C GLN A 58 -12.00 7.86 -3.97
N ALA A 59 -12.56 8.54 -4.96
CA ALA A 59 -13.98 8.48 -5.22
C ALA A 59 -14.42 7.04 -5.49
N ASN A 60 -15.51 6.64 -4.86
CA ASN A 60 -16.12 5.32 -5.01
C ASN A 60 -15.23 4.15 -4.55
N LEU A 61 -14.20 4.42 -3.74
CA LEU A 61 -13.36 3.37 -3.17
C LEU A 61 -13.80 2.95 -1.76
N GLY A 62 -14.79 3.62 -1.21
CA GLY A 62 -15.23 3.39 0.15
C GLY A 62 -14.33 4.11 1.16
N GLN A 63 -14.39 3.67 2.39
CA GLN A 63 -13.71 4.31 3.50
C GLN A 63 -12.27 3.83 3.63
N ALA A 64 -11.35 4.75 3.88
CA ALA A 64 -9.97 4.45 4.25
C ALA A 64 -9.29 3.44 3.30
N PRO A 65 -8.95 3.84 2.05
CA PRO A 65 -8.39 2.89 1.08
C PRO A 65 -7.15 2.13 1.56
N ALA A 66 -6.24 2.77 2.29
CA ALA A 66 -5.07 2.09 2.83
C ALA A 66 -5.47 0.97 3.80
N ARG A 67 -6.49 1.22 4.62
CA ARG A 67 -7.01 0.22 5.56
C ARG A 67 -7.60 -0.97 4.80
N GLN A 68 -8.37 -0.71 3.75
CA GLN A 68 -8.93 -1.78 2.92
C GLN A 68 -7.83 -2.63 2.30
N ALA A 69 -6.80 -1.98 1.73
CA ALA A 69 -5.68 -2.70 1.12
C ALA A 69 -4.97 -3.59 2.15
N ALA A 70 -4.75 -3.07 3.36
CA ALA A 70 -4.10 -3.83 4.43
C ALA A 70 -4.92 -5.07 4.82
N ILE A 71 -6.24 -4.91 5.00
CA ILE A 71 -7.12 -6.02 5.36
C ILE A 71 -7.19 -7.05 4.22
N PHE A 72 -7.36 -6.61 2.98
CA PHE A 72 -7.40 -7.50 1.82
C PHE A 72 -6.07 -8.24 1.63
N ALA A 73 -4.96 -7.64 2.05
CA ALA A 73 -3.66 -8.29 1.99
C ALA A 73 -3.44 -9.33 3.09
N GLY A 74 -4.35 -9.43 4.05
CA GLY A 74 -4.25 -10.40 5.13
C GLY A 74 -3.46 -9.90 6.34
N LEU A 75 -3.22 -8.60 6.46
CA LEU A 75 -2.59 -8.03 7.65
C LEU A 75 -3.57 -8.10 8.83
N PRO A 76 -3.06 -8.18 10.07
CA PRO A 76 -3.92 -8.15 11.25
C PRO A 76 -4.77 -6.87 11.30
N ASN A 77 -5.98 -6.97 11.82
CA ASN A 77 -6.86 -5.81 11.93
C ASN A 77 -6.38 -4.79 12.96
N THR A 78 -5.35 -5.12 13.71
CA THR A 78 -4.73 -4.22 14.69
C THR A 78 -3.68 -3.30 14.08
N VAL A 79 -3.27 -3.52 12.82
CA VAL A 79 -2.24 -2.71 12.16
C VAL A 79 -2.85 -1.37 11.74
N PRO A 80 -2.29 -0.25 12.22
CA PRO A 80 -2.74 1.07 11.76
C PRO A 80 -2.45 1.25 10.28
N ALA A 81 -3.37 1.88 9.56
CA ALA A 81 -3.21 2.16 8.14
C ALA A 81 -3.65 3.58 7.83
N THR A 82 -2.81 4.32 7.15
CA THR A 82 -3.05 5.71 6.80
C THR A 82 -2.99 5.90 5.30
N THR A 83 -4.02 6.53 4.75
CA THR A 83 -4.04 6.91 3.34
C THR A 83 -3.46 8.31 3.20
N VAL A 84 -2.50 8.46 2.30
CA VAL A 84 -1.77 9.70 2.08
C VAL A 84 -2.13 10.26 0.72
N ASN A 85 -2.51 11.53 0.66
CA ASN A 85 -2.75 12.20 -0.61
C ASN A 85 -1.90 13.47 -0.69
N LYS A 86 -0.93 13.46 -1.56
CA LYS A 86 -0.14 14.61 -1.95
C LYS A 86 -0.05 14.67 -3.47
N VAL A 87 -1.19 14.50 -4.12
CA VAL A 87 -1.34 14.45 -5.57
C VAL A 87 -0.30 13.47 -6.17
N CYS A 88 0.45 13.85 -7.19
CA CYS A 88 1.38 12.94 -7.86
C CYS A 88 2.51 12.42 -6.96
N ALA A 89 2.78 13.09 -5.84
CA ALA A 89 3.83 12.71 -4.90
C ALA A 89 3.31 11.84 -3.73
N SER A 90 2.08 11.32 -3.81
CA SER A 90 1.46 10.59 -2.70
C SER A 90 2.26 9.36 -2.28
N GLY A 91 2.71 8.54 -3.23
CA GLY A 91 3.49 7.36 -2.93
C GLY A 91 4.84 7.69 -2.30
N MET A 92 5.54 8.68 -2.87
CA MET A 92 6.81 9.14 -2.32
C MET A 92 6.62 9.71 -0.91
N LYS A 93 5.53 10.44 -0.68
CA LYS A 93 5.23 10.99 0.65
C LYS A 93 4.95 9.87 1.66
N ALA A 94 4.28 8.81 1.26
CA ALA A 94 4.05 7.66 2.11
C ALA A 94 5.37 7.04 2.57
N VAL A 95 6.32 6.87 1.66
CA VAL A 95 7.67 6.38 1.98
C VAL A 95 8.37 7.34 2.93
N SER A 96 8.32 8.65 2.64
CA SER A 96 8.95 9.68 3.46
C SER A 96 8.44 9.67 4.90
N ILE A 97 7.13 9.55 5.09
CA ILE A 97 6.53 9.47 6.42
C ILE A 97 7.03 8.23 7.15
N THR A 98 7.08 7.09 6.46
CA THR A 98 7.56 5.84 7.05
C THR A 98 9.00 5.96 7.55
N LEU A 99 9.85 6.66 6.80
CA LEU A 99 11.25 6.86 7.18
C LEU A 99 11.40 7.68 8.47
N GLN A 100 10.40 8.46 8.82
CA GLN A 100 10.44 9.35 9.99
C GLN A 100 9.89 8.70 11.25
N LYS A 101 9.39 7.49 11.14
CA LYS A 101 8.81 6.76 12.29
C LYS A 101 9.85 5.94 13.04
#